data_4b1ed832f5ea70f9f1e63858d8619aef
#
_entry.id   4b1ed832f5ea70f9f1e63858d8619aef
#
_cell.length_a   1.000
_cell.length_b   1.000
_cell.length_c   1.000
_cell.angle_alpha   90.00
_cell.angle_beta   90.00
_cell.angle_gamma   90.00
#
_symmetry.space_group_name_H-M   'P 1'
#
loop_
_entity.id
_entity.type
_entity.pdbx_description
1 polymer ?
#
loop_
_entity_poly.entity_id
_entity_poly.type
_entity_poly.pdbx_seq_one_letter_code
_entity_poly.pdbx_strand_id
1 'polypeptide(L)'
;MPARPKLVQRIAAYARARKWHRQKWLRHLGIPLLKAVAERDITITHHWVPGRRIRLNAFRHKGYWFHGNRREPGVMASLAKLVGPGDTVIDVGGHIGYVSLYLAHLVGPTGRVFVFEPSPDNLRYLTANTKAVAPIEIVRKAVSDSNGHAQFFTENLTGQNSTLIENYAHFDETRRSAQIDETYQAMEVETTTLDAFVAERGITPDFIKIDIEGAEALAVRGMGAVLASHHPKLMVEITREEDEVMGLLREAGYAACDSRLRPLADGATTGPNRFFLPDEAQLSQAASG
;
A
#
# COMPACT_ATOMS: atom_id res chain seq x y z
N MET A 1 29.51 1.06 13.46
CA MET A 1 29.89 0.43 12.17
C MET A 1 28.62 -0.01 11.46
N PRO A 2 28.37 0.36 10.19
CA PRO A 2 27.21 -0.14 9.47
C PRO A 2 27.27 -1.65 9.32
N ALA A 3 26.18 -2.35 9.65
CA ALA A 3 26.07 -3.80 9.53
C ALA A 3 26.36 -4.24 8.08
N ARG A 4 27.24 -5.21 7.89
CA ARG A 4 27.56 -5.75 6.54
C ARG A 4 26.28 -6.29 5.90
N PRO A 5 25.94 -5.89 4.66
CA PRO A 5 24.75 -6.39 3.99
C PRO A 5 24.83 -7.91 3.84
N LYS A 6 23.72 -8.61 4.18
CA LYS A 6 23.62 -10.06 4.04
C LYS A 6 23.84 -10.46 2.56
N LEU A 7 24.27 -11.69 2.33
CA LEU A 7 24.59 -12.24 1.01
C LEU A 7 23.53 -11.93 -0.06
N VAL A 8 22.24 -12.07 0.30
CA VAL A 8 21.09 -11.77 -0.59
C VAL A 8 21.09 -10.32 -1.08
N GLN A 9 21.38 -9.35 -0.19
CA GLN A 9 21.46 -7.93 -0.56
C GLN A 9 22.67 -7.63 -1.47
N ARG A 10 23.77 -8.35 -1.27
CA ARG A 10 24.97 -8.23 -2.16
C ARG A 10 24.68 -8.80 -3.53
N ILE A 11 24.03 -9.98 -3.63
CA ILE A 11 23.62 -10.59 -4.91
C ILE A 11 22.64 -9.66 -5.63
N ALA A 12 21.65 -9.11 -4.94
CA ALA A 12 20.70 -8.16 -5.52
C ALA A 12 21.38 -6.89 -6.05
N ALA A 13 22.34 -6.34 -5.32
CA ALA A 13 23.12 -5.17 -5.75
C ALA A 13 23.91 -5.49 -7.02
N TYR A 14 24.55 -6.66 -7.09
CA TYR A 14 25.29 -7.10 -8.26
C TYR A 14 24.41 -7.33 -9.50
N ALA A 15 23.27 -8.03 -9.33
CA ALA A 15 22.31 -8.27 -10.41
C ALA A 15 21.69 -6.96 -10.94
N ARG A 16 21.42 -5.99 -10.07
CA ARG A 16 20.96 -4.65 -10.46
C ARG A 16 22.02 -3.88 -11.24
N ALA A 17 23.25 -3.88 -10.76
CA ALA A 17 24.36 -3.18 -11.43
C ALA A 17 24.57 -3.67 -12.88
N ARG A 18 24.34 -4.96 -13.12
CA ARG A 18 24.44 -5.57 -14.46
C ARG A 18 23.14 -5.53 -15.28
N LYS A 19 22.06 -4.91 -14.77
CA LYS A 19 20.75 -4.82 -15.43
C LYS A 19 20.16 -6.17 -15.87
N TRP A 20 20.52 -7.26 -15.20
CA TRP A 20 20.04 -8.61 -15.52
C TRP A 20 18.53 -8.74 -15.47
N HIS A 21 17.87 -8.00 -14.59
CA HIS A 21 16.42 -7.95 -14.47
C HIS A 21 15.70 -7.44 -15.74
N ARG A 22 16.40 -6.75 -16.65
CA ARG A 22 15.84 -6.24 -17.93
C ARG A 22 15.90 -7.26 -19.07
N GLN A 23 16.62 -8.36 -18.91
CA GLN A 23 16.76 -9.38 -19.95
C GLN A 23 15.65 -10.42 -19.81
N LYS A 24 14.68 -10.43 -20.75
CA LYS A 24 13.48 -11.29 -20.70
C LYS A 24 13.82 -12.77 -20.55
N TRP A 25 14.80 -13.28 -21.29
CA TRP A 25 15.19 -14.70 -21.23
C TRP A 25 15.76 -15.13 -19.86
N LEU A 26 16.51 -14.26 -19.18
CA LEU A 26 16.98 -14.52 -17.81
C LEU A 26 15.83 -14.59 -16.80
N ARG A 27 14.72 -13.90 -17.06
CA ARG A 27 13.52 -13.99 -16.21
C ARG A 27 12.86 -15.37 -16.34
N HIS A 28 12.74 -15.92 -17.56
CA HIS A 28 12.12 -17.21 -17.80
C HIS A 28 12.84 -18.38 -17.11
N LEU A 29 14.16 -18.40 -17.11
CA LEU A 29 14.94 -19.43 -16.41
C LEU A 29 15.19 -19.11 -14.93
N GLY A 30 15.34 -17.83 -14.61
CA GLY A 30 15.71 -17.38 -13.28
C GLY A 30 14.56 -17.37 -12.27
N ILE A 31 13.32 -17.15 -12.71
CA ILE A 31 12.17 -17.10 -11.78
C ILE A 31 11.85 -18.47 -11.19
N PRO A 32 11.72 -19.57 -11.94
CA PRO A 32 11.48 -20.90 -11.36
C PRO A 32 12.63 -21.35 -10.44
N LEU A 33 13.88 -21.11 -10.85
CA LEU A 33 15.03 -21.42 -10.01
C LEU A 33 15.06 -20.57 -8.74
N LEU A 34 14.74 -19.29 -8.85
CA LEU A 34 14.63 -18.40 -7.70
C LEU A 34 13.49 -18.83 -6.78
N LYS A 35 12.34 -19.27 -7.30
CA LYS A 35 11.24 -19.83 -6.51
C LYS A 35 11.74 -21.04 -5.72
N ALA A 36 12.35 -22.01 -6.37
CA ALA A 36 12.82 -23.23 -5.72
C ALA A 36 13.83 -22.97 -4.58
N VAL A 37 14.67 -21.95 -4.71
CA VAL A 37 15.74 -21.65 -3.73
C VAL A 37 15.32 -20.59 -2.70
N ALA A 38 14.44 -19.69 -3.07
CA ALA A 38 14.10 -18.49 -2.29
C ALA A 38 12.72 -18.55 -1.63
N GLU A 39 11.94 -19.62 -1.77
CA GLU A 39 10.65 -19.77 -1.08
C GLU A 39 10.87 -20.09 0.40
N ARG A 40 11.49 -19.14 1.09
CA ARG A 40 11.77 -19.19 2.52
C ARG A 40 11.68 -17.81 3.13
N ASP A 41 11.40 -17.78 4.43
CA ASP A 41 11.38 -16.53 5.18
C ASP A 41 12.81 -16.03 5.42
N ILE A 42 13.00 -14.76 5.19
CA ILE A 42 14.21 -14.02 5.51
C ILE A 42 13.88 -12.81 6.37
N THR A 43 14.88 -12.24 6.98
CA THR A 43 14.75 -10.97 7.69
C THR A 43 15.73 -9.97 7.09
N ILE A 44 15.21 -8.81 6.73
CA ILE A 44 16.01 -7.66 6.24
C ILE A 44 15.92 -6.51 7.24
N THR A 45 16.82 -5.53 7.11
CA THR A 45 16.66 -4.24 7.78
C THR A 45 15.72 -3.38 6.95
N HIS A 46 14.75 -2.74 7.62
CA HIS A 46 13.85 -1.80 6.97
C HIS A 46 14.66 -0.60 6.43
N HIS A 47 14.35 -0.16 5.21
CA HIS A 47 15.18 0.84 4.53
C HIS A 47 14.92 2.27 5.00
N TRP A 48 13.72 2.52 5.56
CA TRP A 48 13.23 3.85 5.97
C TRP A 48 13.05 4.00 7.49
N VAL A 49 13.12 2.90 8.24
CA VAL A 49 13.02 2.92 9.71
C VAL A 49 14.33 2.43 10.31
N PRO A 50 15.13 3.31 10.92
CA PRO A 50 16.43 2.95 11.46
C PRO A 50 16.36 1.78 12.47
N GLY A 51 17.23 0.79 12.30
CA GLY A 51 17.33 -0.36 13.21
C GLY A 51 16.18 -1.37 13.16
N ARG A 52 15.05 -1.05 12.49
CA ARG A 52 13.90 -1.95 12.39
C ARG A 52 14.21 -3.14 11.49
N ARG A 53 13.86 -4.33 11.96
CA ARG A 53 13.94 -5.55 11.15
C ARG A 53 12.54 -5.94 10.69
N ILE A 54 12.46 -6.46 9.46
CA ILE A 54 11.21 -6.93 8.86
C ILE A 54 11.40 -8.35 8.32
N ARG A 55 10.48 -9.25 8.68
CA ARG A 55 10.39 -10.62 8.18
C ARG A 55 9.56 -10.64 6.91
N LEU A 56 10.01 -11.37 5.91
CA LEU A 56 9.34 -11.50 4.62
C LEU A 56 9.72 -12.81 3.93
N ASN A 57 8.88 -13.30 3.03
CA ASN A 57 9.25 -14.40 2.14
C ASN A 57 10.17 -13.87 1.03
N ALA A 58 11.31 -14.53 0.84
CA ALA A 58 12.33 -14.02 -0.08
C ALA A 58 11.89 -14.06 -1.54
N PHE A 59 10.99 -14.96 -1.93
CA PHE A 59 10.45 -15.02 -3.29
C PHE A 59 9.27 -14.08 -3.47
N ARG A 60 8.22 -14.23 -2.66
CA ARG A 60 6.98 -13.44 -2.79
C ARG A 60 7.24 -11.95 -2.64
N HIS A 61 8.00 -11.56 -1.64
CA HIS A 61 8.28 -10.17 -1.30
C HIS A 61 9.62 -9.66 -1.84
N LYS A 62 10.05 -10.21 -2.99
CA LYS A 62 11.36 -9.88 -3.60
C LYS A 62 11.56 -8.40 -3.90
N GLY A 63 10.49 -7.65 -4.18
CA GLY A 63 10.55 -6.23 -4.42
C GLY A 63 11.20 -5.44 -3.28
N TYR A 64 10.94 -5.80 -2.03
CA TYR A 64 11.47 -5.11 -0.85
C TYR A 64 12.99 -5.25 -0.69
N TRP A 65 13.54 -6.46 -0.80
CA TRP A 65 14.98 -6.65 -0.65
C TRP A 65 15.75 -6.40 -1.93
N PHE A 66 15.11 -6.57 -3.11
CA PHE A 66 15.77 -6.36 -4.40
C PHE A 66 15.92 -4.87 -4.73
N HIS A 67 14.87 -4.07 -4.60
CA HIS A 67 14.90 -2.63 -4.88
C HIS A 67 15.43 -1.81 -3.69
N GLY A 68 15.19 -2.24 -2.49
CA GLY A 68 15.62 -1.56 -1.28
C GLY A 68 15.04 -0.15 -1.17
N ASN A 69 15.88 0.83 -0.82
CA ASN A 69 15.51 2.24 -0.73
C ASN A 69 15.19 2.92 -2.07
N ARG A 70 15.35 2.20 -3.19
CA ARG A 70 14.95 2.68 -4.52
C ARG A 70 13.51 2.34 -4.86
N ARG A 71 12.81 1.57 -4.01
CA ARG A 71 11.37 1.36 -4.13
C ARG A 71 10.68 2.65 -3.71
N GLU A 72 10.03 3.30 -4.65
CA GLU A 72 9.13 4.45 -4.46
C GLU A 72 9.71 5.59 -3.57
N PRO A 73 10.94 6.07 -3.80
CA PRO A 73 11.57 7.06 -2.93
C PRO A 73 10.79 8.39 -2.89
N GLY A 74 10.09 8.73 -3.97
CA GLY A 74 9.22 9.92 -4.03
C GLY A 74 8.04 9.80 -3.08
N VAL A 75 7.36 8.64 -3.08
CA VAL A 75 6.24 8.35 -2.17
C VAL A 75 6.70 8.43 -0.72
N MET A 76 7.78 7.72 -0.36
CA MET A 76 8.28 7.71 1.02
C MET A 76 8.70 9.10 1.50
N ALA A 77 9.30 9.92 0.63
CA ALA A 77 9.65 11.31 0.94
C ALA A 77 8.41 12.20 1.12
N SER A 78 7.35 11.96 0.36
CA SER A 78 6.09 12.70 0.48
C SER A 78 5.32 12.31 1.72
N LEU A 79 5.29 11.02 2.09
CA LEU A 79 4.75 10.58 3.38
C LEU A 79 5.43 11.30 4.55
N ALA A 80 6.77 11.41 4.55
CA ALA A 80 7.51 12.13 5.58
C ALA A 80 7.20 13.63 5.68
N LYS A 81 6.64 14.23 4.64
CA LYS A 81 6.21 15.65 4.65
C LYS A 81 4.77 15.83 5.12
N LEU A 82 3.93 14.82 4.89
CA LEU A 82 2.49 14.91 5.12
C LEU A 82 2.05 14.32 6.45
N VAL A 83 2.82 13.35 6.97
CA VAL A 83 2.55 12.66 8.24
C VAL A 83 3.54 13.12 9.29
N GLY A 84 3.04 13.54 10.45
CA GLY A 84 3.83 14.06 11.56
C GLY A 84 3.58 13.37 12.90
N PRO A 85 4.37 13.72 13.91
CA PRO A 85 4.20 13.20 15.27
C PRO A 85 2.82 13.50 15.85
N GLY A 86 2.15 12.48 16.38
CA GLY A 86 0.82 12.58 16.97
C GLY A 86 -0.33 12.29 16.02
N ASP A 87 -0.09 12.22 14.70
CA ASP A 87 -1.13 12.00 13.71
C ASP A 87 -1.84 10.64 13.90
N THR A 88 -3.12 10.63 13.57
CA THR A 88 -3.93 9.43 13.38
C THR A 88 -3.96 9.06 11.90
N VAL A 89 -3.39 7.93 11.56
CA VAL A 89 -3.23 7.45 10.19
C VAL A 89 -4.03 6.17 9.95
N ILE A 90 -4.67 6.08 8.79
CA ILE A 90 -5.29 4.85 8.30
C ILE A 90 -4.48 4.35 7.09
N ASP A 91 -3.97 3.11 7.16
CA ASP A 91 -3.24 2.42 6.10
C ASP A 91 -4.11 1.29 5.54
N VAL A 92 -4.78 1.55 4.41
CA VAL A 92 -5.63 0.56 3.73
C VAL A 92 -4.76 -0.21 2.75
N GLY A 93 -4.67 -1.54 2.95
CA GLY A 93 -3.75 -2.42 2.22
C GLY A 93 -2.37 -2.48 2.89
N GLY A 94 -2.33 -2.91 4.17
CA GLY A 94 -1.09 -2.97 4.96
C GLY A 94 -0.08 -4.01 4.51
N HIS A 95 -0.52 -5.01 3.74
CA HIS A 95 0.32 -6.09 3.21
C HIS A 95 1.18 -6.73 4.33
N ILE A 96 2.50 -6.73 4.20
CA ILE A 96 3.42 -7.25 5.24
C ILE A 96 3.84 -6.20 6.28
N GLY A 97 3.26 -5.00 6.26
CA GLY A 97 3.53 -3.91 7.21
C GLY A 97 4.73 -3.05 6.87
N TYR A 98 5.23 -3.06 5.64
CA TYR A 98 6.42 -2.26 5.28
C TYR A 98 6.12 -0.76 5.38
N VAL A 99 5.06 -0.29 4.73
CA VAL A 99 4.65 1.13 4.81
C VAL A 99 4.08 1.45 6.18
N SER A 100 3.28 0.55 6.77
CA SER A 100 2.71 0.72 8.12
C SER A 100 3.77 0.99 9.18
N LEU A 101 4.90 0.29 9.14
CA LEU A 101 6.03 0.52 10.05
C LEU A 101 6.68 1.89 9.85
N TYR A 102 6.72 2.38 8.63
CA TYR A 102 7.23 3.72 8.34
C TYR A 102 6.27 4.79 8.82
N LEU A 103 4.97 4.63 8.59
CA LEU A 103 3.94 5.52 9.12
C LEU A 103 3.99 5.56 10.65
N ALA A 104 4.12 4.40 11.31
CA ALA A 104 4.28 4.33 12.76
C ALA A 104 5.55 5.04 13.27
N HIS A 105 6.63 5.01 12.48
CA HIS A 105 7.84 5.77 12.80
C HIS A 105 7.62 7.28 12.69
N LEU A 106 6.86 7.74 11.69
CA LEU A 106 6.56 9.15 11.47
C LEU A 106 5.62 9.72 12.55
N VAL A 107 4.54 9.00 12.88
CA VAL A 107 3.59 9.46 13.90
C VAL A 107 4.16 9.38 15.32
N GLY A 108 5.21 8.60 15.54
CA GLY A 108 5.84 8.47 16.84
C GLY A 108 4.95 7.83 17.92
N PRO A 109 5.36 7.90 19.21
CA PRO A 109 4.69 7.15 20.27
C PRO A 109 3.32 7.73 20.67
N THR A 110 3.00 8.95 20.30
CA THR A 110 1.73 9.62 20.60
C THR A 110 0.71 9.52 19.47
N GLY A 111 1.12 9.10 18.28
CA GLY A 111 0.24 8.90 17.14
C GLY A 111 -0.40 7.52 17.12
N ARG A 112 -1.24 7.28 16.12
CA ARG A 112 -1.95 6.00 15.90
C ARG A 112 -1.92 5.62 14.43
N VAL A 113 -1.79 4.33 14.13
CA VAL A 113 -1.86 3.78 12.78
C VAL A 113 -2.81 2.59 12.75
N PHE A 114 -3.94 2.73 12.08
CA PHE A 114 -4.89 1.64 11.85
C PHE A 114 -4.58 0.99 10.50
N VAL A 115 -4.26 -0.30 10.52
CA VAL A 115 -3.79 -1.02 9.33
C VAL A 115 -4.83 -2.03 8.90
N PHE A 116 -5.46 -1.81 7.75
CA PHE A 116 -6.42 -2.74 7.16
C PHE A 116 -5.70 -3.74 6.25
N GLU A 117 -5.90 -5.01 6.52
CA GLU A 117 -5.38 -6.12 5.71
C GLU A 117 -6.29 -7.34 5.88
N PRO A 118 -6.99 -7.79 4.82
CA PRO A 118 -7.87 -8.96 4.92
C PRO A 118 -7.16 -10.29 4.69
N SER A 119 -6.05 -10.34 3.94
CA SER A 119 -5.38 -11.57 3.54
C SER A 119 -4.71 -12.28 4.73
N PRO A 120 -5.07 -13.56 5.04
CA PRO A 120 -4.42 -14.33 6.10
C PRO A 120 -2.91 -14.50 5.89
N ASP A 121 -2.47 -14.64 4.64
CA ASP A 121 -1.07 -14.80 4.29
C ASP A 121 -0.26 -13.54 4.62
N ASN A 122 -0.80 -12.37 4.27
CA ASN A 122 -0.20 -11.08 4.59
C ASN A 122 -0.25 -10.79 6.08
N LEU A 123 -1.39 -11.08 6.73
CA LEU A 123 -1.60 -10.89 8.18
C LEU A 123 -0.57 -11.66 9.01
N ARG A 124 -0.11 -12.84 8.56
CA ARG A 124 0.95 -13.58 9.23
C ARG A 124 2.23 -12.76 9.34
N TYR A 125 2.62 -12.07 8.26
CA TYR A 125 3.81 -11.21 8.23
C TYR A 125 3.55 -9.89 8.92
N LEU A 126 2.43 -9.25 8.62
CA LEU A 126 2.03 -7.98 9.23
C LEU A 126 2.06 -8.07 10.76
N THR A 127 1.37 -9.07 11.34
CA THR A 127 1.35 -9.30 12.79
C THR A 127 2.75 -9.53 13.36
N ALA A 128 3.58 -10.34 12.69
CA ALA A 128 4.94 -10.60 13.14
C ALA A 128 5.84 -9.37 13.08
N ASN A 129 5.68 -8.54 12.04
CA ASN A 129 6.50 -7.36 11.81
C ASN A 129 6.12 -6.18 12.69
N THR A 130 4.84 -6.04 13.03
CA THR A 130 4.31 -4.94 13.83
C THR A 130 4.19 -5.27 15.32
N LYS A 131 4.47 -6.52 15.70
CA LYS A 131 4.47 -6.93 17.12
C LYS A 131 5.32 -5.96 17.95
N ALA A 132 4.74 -5.47 19.04
CA ALA A 132 5.36 -4.49 19.95
C ALA A 132 5.67 -3.12 19.32
N VAL A 133 4.94 -2.72 18.29
CA VAL A 133 4.93 -1.35 17.75
C VAL A 133 3.65 -0.68 18.23
N ALA A 134 3.74 0.05 19.33
CA ALA A 134 2.60 0.60 20.06
C ALA A 134 1.60 1.42 19.21
N PRO A 135 2.02 2.26 18.24
CA PRO A 135 1.06 3.01 17.41
C PRO A 135 0.19 2.16 16.48
N ILE A 136 0.54 0.89 16.21
CA ILE A 136 -0.12 0.08 15.18
C ILE A 136 -1.25 -0.78 15.78
N GLU A 137 -2.44 -0.63 15.21
CA GLU A 137 -3.58 -1.53 15.38
C GLU A 137 -3.96 -2.18 14.05
N ILE A 138 -4.05 -3.52 14.01
CA ILE A 138 -4.40 -4.28 12.80
C ILE A 138 -5.90 -4.51 12.77
N VAL A 139 -6.56 -4.09 11.68
CA VAL A 139 -7.97 -4.33 11.36
C VAL A 139 -8.05 -5.39 10.27
N ARG A 140 -8.59 -6.57 10.60
CA ARG A 140 -8.64 -7.74 9.71
C ARG A 140 -9.86 -7.71 8.80
N LYS A 141 -10.07 -6.60 8.10
CA LYS A 141 -11.18 -6.37 7.19
C LYS A 141 -10.68 -5.77 5.89
N ALA A 142 -11.39 -5.99 4.81
CA ALA A 142 -11.22 -5.21 3.59
C ALA A 142 -12.01 -3.89 3.71
N VAL A 143 -11.48 -2.83 3.13
CA VAL A 143 -12.20 -1.57 2.98
C VAL A 143 -12.97 -1.60 1.67
N SER A 144 -14.24 -1.21 1.72
CA SER A 144 -15.18 -1.21 0.60
C SER A 144 -16.19 -0.07 0.74
N ASP A 145 -17.14 0.01 -0.19
CA ASP A 145 -18.28 0.94 -0.14
C ASP A 145 -19.45 0.43 0.71
N SER A 146 -19.34 -0.79 1.26
CA SER A 146 -20.39 -1.40 2.09
C SER A 146 -19.81 -2.25 3.22
N ASN A 147 -20.54 -2.31 4.33
CA ASN A 147 -20.25 -3.23 5.44
C ASN A 147 -20.84 -4.59 5.15
N GLY A 148 -20.15 -5.67 5.53
CA GLY A 148 -20.62 -7.04 5.36
C GLY A 148 -19.50 -8.01 5.00
N HIS A 149 -19.70 -8.78 3.93
CA HIS A 149 -18.72 -9.74 3.42
C HIS A 149 -18.61 -9.62 1.91
N ALA A 150 -17.42 -9.89 1.39
CA ALA A 150 -17.17 -9.90 -0.05
C ALA A 150 -16.19 -11.02 -0.44
N GLN A 151 -16.20 -11.40 -1.72
CA GLN A 151 -15.19 -12.27 -2.28
C GLN A 151 -13.87 -11.50 -2.43
N PHE A 152 -12.81 -12.07 -1.91
CA PHE A 152 -11.47 -11.52 -1.98
C PHE A 152 -10.56 -12.49 -2.74
N PHE A 153 -9.88 -11.97 -3.75
CA PHE A 153 -9.05 -12.77 -4.65
C PHE A 153 -7.58 -12.58 -4.28
N THR A 154 -6.91 -13.68 -3.93
CA THR A 154 -5.49 -13.66 -3.56
C THR A 154 -4.66 -14.35 -4.62
N GLU A 155 -3.50 -13.80 -4.95
CA GLU A 155 -2.52 -14.45 -5.80
C GLU A 155 -1.31 -14.93 -4.99
N ASN A 156 -0.78 -16.10 -5.34
CA ASN A 156 0.28 -16.76 -4.58
C ASN A 156 1.71 -16.41 -5.05
N LEU A 157 1.87 -15.55 -6.08
CA LEU A 157 3.18 -15.22 -6.65
C LEU A 157 3.91 -14.12 -5.88
N THR A 158 3.21 -13.05 -5.54
CA THR A 158 3.78 -11.88 -4.88
C THR A 158 3.04 -11.55 -3.58
N GLY A 159 1.78 -11.96 -3.46
CA GLY A 159 0.87 -11.56 -2.37
C GLY A 159 0.57 -10.06 -2.39
N GLN A 160 1.04 -9.33 -3.40
CA GLN A 160 0.84 -7.89 -3.53
C GLN A 160 -0.45 -7.56 -4.29
N ASN A 161 -0.85 -8.39 -5.25
CA ASN A 161 -2.00 -8.14 -6.12
C ASN A 161 -3.29 -8.79 -5.60
N SER A 162 -3.54 -8.77 -4.31
CA SER A 162 -4.78 -9.30 -3.72
C SER A 162 -5.85 -8.22 -3.68
N THR A 163 -7.08 -8.50 -4.17
CA THR A 163 -8.12 -7.50 -4.41
C THR A 163 -9.54 -8.03 -4.21
N LEU A 164 -10.50 -7.12 -4.03
CA LEU A 164 -11.94 -7.42 -4.08
C LEU A 164 -12.47 -7.55 -5.52
N ILE A 165 -11.67 -7.26 -6.52
CA ILE A 165 -12.10 -7.24 -7.93
C ILE A 165 -11.82 -8.59 -8.59
N GLU A 166 -12.88 -9.26 -9.05
CA GLU A 166 -12.76 -10.45 -9.87
C GLU A 166 -12.15 -10.12 -11.24
N ASN A 167 -11.33 -11.02 -11.79
CA ASN A 167 -10.66 -10.84 -13.09
C ASN A 167 -9.78 -9.58 -13.19
N TYR A 168 -9.09 -9.25 -12.12
CA TYR A 168 -8.14 -8.15 -12.12
C TYR A 168 -7.03 -8.37 -13.17
N ALA A 169 -6.96 -7.49 -14.18
CA ALA A 169 -6.10 -7.66 -15.36
C ALA A 169 -4.60 -7.84 -15.02
N HIS A 170 -4.15 -7.30 -13.89
CA HIS A 170 -2.78 -7.46 -13.40
C HIS A 170 -2.45 -8.90 -13.02
N PHE A 171 -3.44 -9.71 -12.63
CA PHE A 171 -3.25 -11.15 -12.41
C PHE A 171 -2.85 -11.84 -13.71
N ASP A 172 -3.54 -11.55 -14.81
CA ASP A 172 -3.26 -12.12 -16.11
C ASP A 172 -1.92 -11.68 -16.68
N GLU A 173 -1.54 -10.43 -16.48
CA GLU A 173 -0.24 -9.92 -16.91
C GLU A 173 0.90 -10.54 -16.08
N THR A 174 0.74 -10.65 -14.77
CA THR A 174 1.70 -11.29 -13.87
C THR A 174 1.83 -12.78 -14.21
N ARG A 175 0.72 -13.49 -14.44
CA ARG A 175 0.69 -14.89 -14.84
C ARG A 175 1.38 -15.13 -16.18
N ARG A 176 1.06 -14.34 -17.21
CA ARG A 176 1.70 -14.42 -18.53
C ARG A 176 3.19 -14.10 -18.48
N SER A 177 3.58 -13.12 -17.69
CA SER A 177 4.98 -12.69 -17.56
C SER A 177 5.85 -13.69 -16.78
N ALA A 178 5.25 -14.46 -15.86
CA ALA A 178 5.93 -15.42 -15.01
C ALA A 178 5.89 -16.86 -15.57
N GLN A 179 5.06 -17.15 -16.57
CA GLN A 179 4.80 -18.50 -17.12
C GLN A 179 4.46 -19.52 -16.02
N ILE A 180 3.69 -19.10 -15.03
CA ILE A 180 3.30 -19.96 -13.90
C ILE A 180 1.80 -20.17 -13.99
N ASP A 181 1.38 -21.44 -13.94
CA ASP A 181 -0.02 -21.87 -13.97
C ASP A 181 -0.63 -21.82 -12.55
N GLU A 182 -0.46 -20.66 -11.86
CA GLU A 182 -1.05 -20.45 -10.55
C GLU A 182 -2.39 -19.73 -10.70
N THR A 183 -3.43 -20.36 -10.16
CA THR A 183 -4.77 -19.79 -10.05
C THR A 183 -4.84 -18.91 -8.81
N TYR A 184 -5.56 -17.78 -8.88
CA TYR A 184 -5.93 -17.05 -7.67
C TYR A 184 -6.95 -17.87 -6.87
N GLN A 185 -6.90 -17.69 -5.57
CA GLN A 185 -7.87 -18.29 -4.65
C GLN A 185 -8.87 -17.21 -4.24
N ALA A 186 -10.16 -17.55 -4.39
CA ALA A 186 -11.23 -16.71 -3.84
C ALA A 186 -11.49 -17.15 -2.40
N MET A 187 -11.66 -16.18 -1.52
CA MET A 187 -12.06 -16.38 -0.13
C MET A 187 -13.04 -15.29 0.29
N GLU A 188 -13.91 -15.61 1.22
CA GLU A 188 -14.79 -14.62 1.83
C GLU A 188 -14.04 -13.84 2.91
N VAL A 189 -14.16 -12.51 2.88
CA VAL A 189 -13.59 -11.62 3.89
C VAL A 189 -14.65 -10.66 4.40
N GLU A 190 -14.51 -10.22 5.65
CA GLU A 190 -15.34 -9.16 6.22
C GLU A 190 -14.96 -7.82 5.59
N THR A 191 -15.97 -7.00 5.26
CA THR A 191 -15.80 -5.65 4.71
C THR A 191 -16.31 -4.57 5.66
N THR A 192 -15.75 -3.39 5.54
CA THR A 192 -16.23 -2.19 6.24
C THR A 192 -16.02 -0.95 5.38
N THR A 193 -16.84 0.07 5.58
CA THR A 193 -16.56 1.41 5.05
C THR A 193 -15.65 2.17 6.01
N LEU A 194 -14.87 3.13 5.51
CA LEU A 194 -14.08 4.00 6.38
C LEU A 194 -14.99 4.92 7.21
N ASP A 195 -16.15 5.33 6.66
CA ASP A 195 -17.14 6.12 7.40
C ASP A 195 -17.60 5.38 8.66
N ALA A 196 -17.99 4.11 8.52
CA ALA A 196 -18.44 3.29 9.64
C ALA A 196 -17.31 3.07 10.66
N PHE A 197 -16.10 2.76 10.21
CA PHE A 197 -14.97 2.52 11.09
C PHE A 197 -14.57 3.77 11.88
N VAL A 198 -14.48 4.93 11.23
CA VAL A 198 -14.12 6.20 11.86
C VAL A 198 -15.15 6.61 12.90
N ALA A 199 -16.44 6.46 12.56
CA ALA A 199 -17.55 6.75 13.48
C ALA A 199 -17.55 5.80 14.68
N GLU A 200 -17.41 4.48 14.47
CA GLU A 200 -17.35 3.47 15.54
C GLU A 200 -16.20 3.73 16.53
N ARG A 201 -15.03 4.11 15.99
CA ARG A 201 -13.83 4.35 16.80
C ARG A 201 -13.75 5.74 17.41
N GLY A 202 -14.61 6.67 16.99
CA GLY A 202 -14.58 8.06 17.43
C GLY A 202 -13.23 8.73 17.17
N ILE A 203 -12.64 8.52 15.99
CA ILE A 203 -11.33 9.03 15.62
C ILE A 203 -11.44 10.10 14.53
N THR A 204 -10.42 10.96 14.44
CA THR A 204 -10.26 11.92 13.36
C THR A 204 -8.97 11.56 12.63
N PRO A 205 -9.04 11.01 11.40
CA PRO A 205 -7.84 10.69 10.65
C PRO A 205 -7.21 11.96 10.05
N ASP A 206 -5.90 12.11 10.23
CA ASP A 206 -5.09 13.18 9.62
C ASP A 206 -4.56 12.79 8.24
N PHE A 207 -4.35 11.47 8.04
CA PHE A 207 -3.83 10.93 6.80
C PHE A 207 -4.42 9.54 6.53
N ILE A 208 -4.80 9.28 5.26
CA ILE A 208 -5.26 7.96 4.81
C ILE A 208 -4.43 7.53 3.58
N LYS A 209 -3.82 6.33 3.64
CA LYS A 209 -3.24 5.66 2.47
C LYS A 209 -4.22 4.60 1.98
N ILE A 210 -4.44 4.55 0.66
CA ILE A 210 -5.23 3.51 -0.02
C ILE A 210 -4.38 2.89 -1.12
N ASP A 211 -4.14 1.58 -1.03
CA ASP A 211 -3.31 0.80 -1.95
C ASP A 211 -3.83 -0.65 -1.89
N ILE A 212 -4.87 -0.95 -2.69
CA ILE A 212 -5.69 -2.17 -2.61
C ILE A 212 -5.98 -2.79 -3.98
N GLU A 213 -5.09 -2.50 -4.94
CA GLU A 213 -4.97 -3.22 -6.19
C GLU A 213 -6.30 -3.28 -7.00
N GLY A 214 -6.86 -2.10 -7.29
CA GLY A 214 -8.01 -1.90 -8.18
C GLY A 214 -9.36 -1.75 -7.49
N ALA A 215 -9.43 -1.80 -6.15
CA ALA A 215 -10.65 -1.53 -5.39
C ALA A 215 -10.68 -0.11 -4.79
N GLU A 216 -9.83 0.80 -5.28
CA GLU A 216 -9.67 2.16 -4.74
C GLU A 216 -10.98 2.96 -4.82
N ALA A 217 -11.73 2.83 -5.92
CA ALA A 217 -13.03 3.50 -6.08
C ALA A 217 -14.05 3.06 -5.01
N LEU A 218 -14.07 1.75 -4.65
CA LEU A 218 -14.92 1.24 -3.57
C LEU A 218 -14.55 1.90 -2.24
N ALA A 219 -13.25 1.96 -1.91
CA ALA A 219 -12.79 2.58 -0.68
C ALA A 219 -13.15 4.07 -0.63
N VAL A 220 -12.99 4.81 -1.74
CA VAL A 220 -13.32 6.24 -1.82
C VAL A 220 -14.82 6.47 -1.67
N ARG A 221 -15.67 5.65 -2.29
CA ARG A 221 -17.14 5.72 -2.08
C ARG A 221 -17.53 5.47 -0.62
N GLY A 222 -16.80 4.59 0.07
CA GLY A 222 -17.04 4.23 1.48
C GLY A 222 -16.49 5.22 2.51
N MET A 223 -15.99 6.41 2.10
CA MET A 223 -15.43 7.39 3.03
C MET A 223 -15.96 8.83 2.82
N GLY A 224 -17.14 8.98 2.23
CA GLY A 224 -17.69 10.29 1.91
C GLY A 224 -17.89 11.20 3.12
N ALA A 225 -18.38 10.66 4.25
CA ALA A 225 -18.53 11.41 5.49
C ALA A 225 -17.18 11.79 6.11
N VAL A 226 -16.18 10.90 6.04
CA VAL A 226 -14.80 11.18 6.48
C VAL A 226 -14.18 12.32 5.66
N LEU A 227 -14.34 12.29 4.35
CA LEU A 227 -13.84 13.36 3.47
C LEU A 227 -14.50 14.70 3.80
N ALA A 228 -15.83 14.72 3.98
CA ALA A 228 -16.58 15.94 4.23
C ALA A 228 -16.37 16.53 5.64
N SER A 229 -16.09 15.68 6.66
CA SER A 229 -16.06 16.13 8.05
C SER A 229 -14.65 16.30 8.62
N HIS A 230 -13.67 15.53 8.11
CA HIS A 230 -12.31 15.48 8.67
C HIS A 230 -11.23 16.00 7.72
N HIS A 231 -11.52 16.01 6.42
CA HIS A 231 -10.59 16.47 5.38
C HIS A 231 -9.16 15.89 5.50
N PRO A 232 -8.98 14.56 5.68
CA PRO A 232 -7.67 13.97 5.81
C PRO A 232 -6.84 14.18 4.55
N LYS A 233 -5.52 14.30 4.65
CA LYS A 233 -4.64 14.18 3.48
C LYS A 233 -4.64 12.74 3.01
N LEU A 234 -4.58 12.50 1.68
CA LEU A 234 -4.69 11.17 1.12
C LEU A 234 -3.47 10.81 0.28
N MET A 235 -3.15 9.51 0.25
CA MET A 235 -2.37 8.87 -0.78
C MET A 235 -3.20 7.72 -1.35
N VAL A 236 -3.39 7.69 -2.66
CA VAL A 236 -4.12 6.62 -3.36
C VAL A 236 -3.24 6.07 -4.48
N GLU A 237 -2.98 4.74 -4.48
CA GLU A 237 -2.37 4.05 -5.61
C GLU A 237 -3.47 3.64 -6.59
N ILE A 238 -3.73 4.49 -7.58
CA ILE A 238 -4.84 4.28 -8.52
C ILE A 238 -4.38 3.34 -9.63
N THR A 239 -4.93 2.13 -9.65
CA THR A 239 -4.62 1.10 -10.63
C THR A 239 -5.76 0.84 -11.60
N ARG A 240 -7.00 1.25 -11.26
CA ARG A 240 -8.20 1.18 -12.09
C ARG A 240 -9.13 2.36 -11.83
N GLU A 241 -10.09 2.56 -12.74
CA GLU A 241 -11.17 3.53 -12.56
C GLU A 241 -10.67 4.94 -12.19
N GLU A 242 -9.53 5.35 -12.81
CA GLU A 242 -8.84 6.60 -12.49
C GLU A 242 -9.78 7.80 -12.58
N ASP A 243 -10.59 7.89 -13.64
CA ASP A 243 -11.53 8.99 -13.82
C ASP A 243 -12.57 9.07 -12.71
N GLU A 244 -13.04 7.92 -12.22
CA GLU A 244 -14.00 7.85 -11.12
C GLU A 244 -13.36 8.30 -9.80
N VAL A 245 -12.20 7.73 -9.43
CA VAL A 245 -11.48 8.11 -8.20
C VAL A 245 -11.16 9.60 -8.21
N MET A 246 -10.64 10.11 -9.33
CA MET A 246 -10.31 11.53 -9.49
C MET A 246 -11.56 12.42 -9.41
N GLY A 247 -12.68 11.98 -9.98
CA GLY A 247 -13.96 12.68 -9.94
C GLY A 247 -14.49 12.81 -8.51
N LEU A 248 -14.61 11.68 -7.82
CA LEU A 248 -15.10 11.61 -6.42
C LEU A 248 -14.28 12.51 -5.47
N LEU A 249 -12.95 12.46 -5.57
CA LEU A 249 -12.09 13.26 -4.71
C LEU A 249 -12.12 14.76 -5.08
N ARG A 250 -12.25 15.10 -6.35
CA ARG A 250 -12.44 16.49 -6.78
C ARG A 250 -13.76 17.05 -6.26
N GLU A 251 -14.86 16.30 -6.38
CA GLU A 251 -16.18 16.69 -5.85
C GLU A 251 -16.16 16.86 -4.33
N ALA A 252 -15.32 16.08 -3.64
CA ALA A 252 -15.09 16.22 -2.20
C ALA A 252 -14.15 17.39 -1.83
N GLY A 253 -13.70 18.21 -2.80
CA GLY A 253 -12.86 19.39 -2.54
C GLY A 253 -11.38 19.09 -2.40
N TYR A 254 -10.85 18.10 -3.12
CA TYR A 254 -9.43 17.75 -3.08
C TYR A 254 -8.69 18.11 -4.36
N ALA A 255 -7.49 18.67 -4.19
CA ALA A 255 -6.54 18.90 -5.26
C ALA A 255 -5.56 17.72 -5.40
N ALA A 256 -5.39 17.22 -6.63
CA ALA A 256 -4.50 16.11 -6.92
C ALA A 256 -3.05 16.56 -7.10
N CYS A 257 -2.10 15.76 -6.56
CA CYS A 257 -0.66 15.93 -6.71
C CYS A 257 0.02 14.62 -7.14
N ASP A 258 1.16 14.74 -7.79
CA ASP A 258 2.01 13.58 -8.11
C ASP A 258 2.72 13.00 -6.87
N SER A 259 3.48 11.91 -7.06
CA SER A 259 4.25 11.26 -5.99
C SER A 259 5.34 12.14 -5.35
N ARG A 260 5.52 13.38 -5.80
CA ARG A 260 6.44 14.38 -5.25
C ARG A 260 5.73 15.63 -4.74
N LEU A 261 4.41 15.56 -4.58
CA LEU A 261 3.54 16.66 -4.15
C LEU A 261 3.54 17.87 -5.09
N ARG A 262 3.74 17.64 -6.40
CA ARG A 262 3.55 18.69 -7.40
C ARG A 262 2.11 18.64 -7.89
N PRO A 263 1.41 19.77 -7.94
CA PRO A 263 0.03 19.82 -8.44
C PRO A 263 -0.09 19.17 -9.82
N LEU A 264 -1.16 18.42 -10.05
CA LEU A 264 -1.48 17.82 -11.33
C LEU A 264 -2.49 18.69 -12.06
N ALA A 265 -2.18 19.00 -13.32
CA ALA A 265 -3.18 19.56 -14.22
C ALA A 265 -4.23 18.49 -14.59
N ASP A 266 -5.44 18.93 -14.95
CA ASP A 266 -6.49 18.03 -15.41
C ASP A 266 -6.01 17.19 -16.60
N GLY A 267 -6.27 15.88 -16.53
CA GLY A 267 -5.87 14.91 -17.56
C GLY A 267 -4.37 14.58 -17.60
N ALA A 268 -3.56 15.06 -16.64
CA ALA A 268 -2.13 14.72 -16.58
C ALA A 268 -1.92 13.24 -16.22
N THR A 269 -1.23 12.50 -17.09
CA THR A 269 -0.81 11.12 -16.82
C THR A 269 0.46 11.10 -15.98
N THR A 270 0.42 10.42 -14.86
CA THR A 270 1.58 10.20 -13.97
C THR A 270 1.65 8.72 -13.59
N GLY A 271 2.57 8.33 -12.70
CA GLY A 271 2.57 6.98 -12.12
C GLY A 271 1.33 6.71 -11.25
N PRO A 272 1.07 5.48 -10.78
CA PRO A 272 -0.18 5.13 -10.10
C PRO A 272 -0.38 5.87 -8.76
N ASN A 273 0.70 6.23 -8.09
CA ASN A 273 0.64 6.90 -6.79
C ASN A 273 0.27 8.38 -6.94
N ARG A 274 -0.86 8.77 -6.36
CA ARG A 274 -1.37 10.15 -6.27
C ARG A 274 -1.48 10.57 -4.82
N PHE A 275 -1.24 11.85 -4.58
CA PHE A 275 -1.58 12.50 -3.32
C PHE A 275 -2.73 13.47 -3.54
N PHE A 276 -3.63 13.53 -2.57
CA PHE A 276 -4.76 14.44 -2.59
C PHE A 276 -4.74 15.27 -1.32
N LEU A 277 -4.75 16.57 -1.50
CA LEU A 277 -4.75 17.54 -0.41
C LEU A 277 -6.06 18.32 -0.42
N PRO A 278 -6.65 18.60 0.75
CA PRO A 278 -7.82 19.44 0.84
C PRO A 278 -7.55 20.80 0.16
N ASP A 279 -8.44 21.20 -0.73
CA ASP A 279 -8.38 22.53 -1.36
C ASP A 279 -9.16 23.52 -0.50
N GLU A 280 -8.43 24.29 0.33
CA GLU A 280 -9.01 25.24 1.28
C GLU A 280 -9.91 26.29 0.60
N ALA A 281 -9.63 26.65 -0.66
CA ALA A 281 -10.45 27.60 -1.41
C ALA A 281 -11.81 26.99 -1.79
N GLN A 282 -11.84 25.72 -2.24
CA GLN A 282 -13.09 25.02 -2.56
C GLN A 282 -13.90 24.70 -1.30
N LEU A 283 -13.25 24.26 -0.22
CA LEU A 283 -13.94 23.96 1.04
C LEU A 283 -14.58 25.21 1.67
N SER A 284 -13.92 26.37 1.59
CA SER A 284 -14.47 27.64 2.08
C SER A 284 -15.69 28.09 1.29
N GLN A 285 -15.76 27.83 -0.01
CA GLN A 285 -16.93 28.15 -0.85
C GLN A 285 -18.13 27.24 -0.51
N ALA A 286 -17.89 25.94 -0.31
CA ALA A 286 -18.94 24.98 0.06
C ALA A 286 -19.56 25.26 1.44
N ALA A 287 -18.79 25.79 2.39
CA ALA A 287 -19.28 26.16 3.71
C ALA A 287 -20.10 27.47 3.74
N SER A 288 -20.07 28.26 2.65
CA SER A 288 -20.72 29.58 2.54
C SER A 288 -22.04 29.56 1.75
N GLY A 289 -22.40 28.44 1.12
CA GLY A 289 -23.62 28.25 0.33
C GLY A 289 -24.62 27.33 1.04
#